data_3c8eee63477d80ff27d38b1520e9dfd7
#
_entry.id   3c8eee63477d80ff27d38b1520e9dfd7
#
_cell.length_a   1.000
_cell.length_b   1.000
_cell.length_c   1.000
_cell.angle_alpha   90.00
_cell.angle_beta   90.00
_cell.angle_gamma   90.00
#
_symmetry.space_group_name_H-M   'P 1'
#
loop_
_entity.id
_entity.type
_entity.pdbx_description
1 polymer ?
#
loop_
_entity_poly.entity_id
_entity_poly.type
_entity_poly.pdbx_seq_one_letter_code
_entity_poly.pdbx_strand_id
1 'polypeptide(L)'
;MPTHLSSPSQMATIFSPSALLSPSSSPTTSTTPPKAPTPPPSIPHQLTFPSHKPPCLTNLTTTLTAAVAAAAATILTTTAPSIADSPTTYQIYYGTAASAANYGGYGGNASKKDSAEYIYDVPDGWKERLVSKVEKGTNGTDSEFYNPKKKAEKEYLTFLSGFRQLAPRDAVLNNLALSDVDLQDLIASADSVTSEERKDENGQVYYVYEIDGVGAHSLISVTCANNKLYAHFVNAPTPEWNRDQQTLRHIHKSFKTVG
;
A
#
# COMPACT_ATOMS: atom_id res chain seq x y z
N MET A 1 -31.83 -54.08 37.06
CA MET A 1 -30.76 -54.60 37.92
C MET A 1 -29.44 -54.47 37.21
N PRO A 2 -28.32 -54.23 37.86
CA PRO A 2 -27.96 -53.01 38.60
C PRO A 2 -26.82 -52.26 37.91
N THR A 3 -26.75 -50.93 38.07
CA THR A 3 -25.83 -50.10 38.88
C THR A 3 -24.34 -50.35 38.74
N HIS A 4 -23.61 -49.29 38.36
CA HIS A 4 -22.44 -48.73 39.00
C HIS A 4 -22.05 -47.41 38.27
N LEU A 5 -22.30 -46.30 38.80
CA LEU A 5 -21.58 -45.40 39.72
C LEU A 5 -20.07 -45.59 39.76
N SER A 6 -19.36 -44.55 39.31
CA SER A 6 -18.18 -44.01 39.96
C SER A 6 -17.70 -42.69 39.31
N SER A 7 -17.93 -41.59 39.99
CA SER A 7 -17.14 -40.37 40.07
C SER A 7 -16.19 -40.56 41.30
N PRO A 8 -15.28 -39.67 41.67
CA PRO A 8 -14.58 -38.56 41.05
C PRO A 8 -13.04 -38.62 41.28
N SER A 9 -12.28 -37.67 40.79
CA SER A 9 -11.12 -37.15 41.53
C SER A 9 -10.68 -35.79 40.97
N GLN A 10 -10.84 -34.83 41.84
CA GLN A 10 -10.17 -33.54 41.88
C GLN A 10 -8.67 -33.73 42.09
N MET A 11 -7.87 -32.85 41.53
CA MET A 11 -6.71 -32.29 42.23
C MET A 11 -6.35 -30.92 41.61
N ALA A 12 -6.66 -29.93 42.38
CA ALA A 12 -6.07 -28.62 42.29
C ALA A 12 -4.61 -28.67 42.75
N THR A 13 -3.73 -27.99 42.07
CA THR A 13 -2.45 -27.59 42.63
C THR A 13 -2.15 -26.14 42.29
N ILE A 14 -2.29 -25.33 43.30
CA ILE A 14 -1.90 -23.95 43.42
C ILE A 14 -0.38 -23.94 43.62
N PHE A 15 0.34 -23.18 42.80
CA PHE A 15 1.67 -22.69 43.16
C PHE A 15 1.80 -21.21 42.82
N SER A 16 1.69 -20.40 43.87
CA SER A 16 2.35 -19.12 43.97
C SER A 16 3.80 -19.31 44.38
N PRO A 17 4.73 -18.51 43.92
CA PRO A 17 5.83 -18.09 44.78
C PRO A 17 5.84 -16.58 44.98
N SER A 18 5.90 -16.32 46.25
CA SER A 18 6.05 -15.02 46.88
C SER A 18 7.41 -14.39 46.60
N ALA A 19 7.40 -13.10 46.67
CA ALA A 19 8.49 -12.14 46.73
C ALA A 19 9.45 -12.36 47.92
N LEU A 20 10.64 -11.79 47.79
CA LEU A 20 11.44 -11.14 48.84
C LEU A 20 12.49 -10.29 48.14
N LEU A 21 12.37 -8.98 48.15
CA LEU A 21 12.89 -8.01 49.13
C LEU A 21 14.36 -8.22 49.48
N SER A 22 15.26 -7.29 49.11
CA SER A 22 15.77 -6.33 50.10
C SER A 22 16.74 -5.33 49.48
N PRO A 23 16.90 -4.15 50.09
CA PRO A 23 17.57 -3.00 49.50
C PRO A 23 19.03 -2.92 49.93
N SER A 24 19.86 -2.31 49.10
CA SER A 24 21.21 -1.91 49.46
C SER A 24 21.51 -0.53 48.91
N SER A 25 21.52 0.37 49.88
CA SER A 25 22.28 1.63 50.08
C SER A 25 23.13 2.17 48.95
N SER A 26 22.87 3.46 48.74
CA SER A 26 23.62 4.48 48.02
C SER A 26 25.10 4.60 48.41
N PRO A 27 25.94 5.17 47.52
CA PRO A 27 26.41 6.52 47.85
C PRO A 27 26.25 7.53 46.75
N THR A 28 25.91 8.73 47.19
CA THR A 28 25.89 10.02 46.56
C THR A 28 27.24 10.37 45.93
N THR A 29 27.27 10.59 44.62
CA THR A 29 28.27 11.45 44.01
C THR A 29 27.57 12.46 43.12
N SER A 30 27.63 13.68 43.56
CA SER A 30 27.25 14.88 42.83
C SER A 30 28.11 15.04 41.59
N THR A 31 27.52 14.91 40.40
CA THR A 31 28.14 15.33 39.16
C THR A 31 27.23 16.32 38.47
N THR A 32 27.71 17.53 38.38
CA THR A 32 27.15 18.69 37.70
C THR A 32 26.72 18.35 36.27
N PRO A 33 25.52 18.73 35.79
CA PRO A 33 25.13 18.49 34.42
C PRO A 33 25.94 19.33 33.44
N PRO A 34 26.38 18.76 32.31
CA PRO A 34 27.08 19.54 31.28
C PRO A 34 26.09 20.53 30.63
N LYS A 35 26.58 21.76 30.55
CA LYS A 35 25.98 22.93 29.94
C LYS A 35 25.61 22.62 28.48
N ALA A 36 24.36 22.80 28.10
CA ALA A 36 23.86 22.69 26.74
C ALA A 36 24.60 23.66 25.79
N PRO A 37 24.92 23.22 24.56
CA PRO A 37 25.51 24.13 23.57
C PRO A 37 24.46 25.14 23.08
N THR A 38 24.86 26.38 23.06
CA THR A 38 24.10 27.52 22.54
C THR A 38 23.85 27.36 21.05
N PRO A 39 22.63 27.57 20.52
CA PRO A 39 22.38 27.54 19.09
C PRO A 39 23.07 28.75 18.40
N PRO A 40 23.57 28.55 17.14
CA PRO A 40 24.17 29.64 16.38
C PRO A 40 23.10 30.65 15.95
N PRO A 41 23.48 31.93 15.73
CA PRO A 41 22.54 32.99 15.38
C PRO A 41 21.99 32.78 13.97
N SER A 42 20.68 32.86 13.85
CA SER A 42 19.90 32.81 12.61
C SER A 42 20.23 34.04 11.76
N ILE A 43 20.78 33.83 10.58
CA ILE A 43 20.96 34.88 9.55
C ILE A 43 19.64 34.87 8.74
N PRO A 44 18.94 35.98 8.61
CA PRO A 44 17.79 36.06 7.72
C PRO A 44 18.25 36.15 6.26
N HIS A 45 18.17 35.08 5.52
CA HIS A 45 18.26 35.13 4.07
C HIS A 45 16.95 35.67 3.49
N GLN A 46 16.99 36.96 3.15
CA GLN A 46 16.00 37.62 2.30
C GLN A 46 16.13 37.06 0.88
N LEU A 47 15.25 36.19 0.47
CA LEU A 47 15.11 35.76 -0.91
C LEU A 47 14.36 36.85 -1.68
N THR A 48 15.10 37.64 -2.44
CA THR A 48 14.56 38.59 -3.41
C THR A 48 14.18 37.81 -4.66
N PHE A 49 12.87 37.73 -4.93
CA PHE A 49 12.35 37.17 -6.19
C PHE A 49 12.46 38.25 -7.28
N PRO A 50 13.03 37.96 -8.46
CA PRO A 50 12.95 38.87 -9.59
C PRO A 50 11.52 38.84 -10.17
N SER A 51 10.89 40.01 -10.15
CA SER A 51 9.62 40.28 -10.78
C SER A 51 9.77 40.23 -12.30
N HIS A 52 9.29 39.19 -12.95
CA HIS A 52 9.15 39.18 -14.40
C HIS A 52 7.81 39.80 -14.79
N LYS A 53 7.93 41.00 -15.41
CA LYS A 53 6.82 41.64 -16.13
C LYS A 53 6.38 40.79 -17.31
N PRO A 54 5.06 40.60 -17.55
CA PRO A 54 4.57 39.96 -18.76
C PRO A 54 4.70 40.92 -19.97
N PRO A 55 5.08 40.39 -21.15
CA PRO A 55 5.08 41.25 -22.36
C PRO A 55 3.67 41.55 -22.86
N CYS A 56 3.49 42.80 -23.21
CA CYS A 56 2.31 43.36 -23.86
C CYS A 56 1.95 42.60 -25.14
N LEU A 57 0.67 42.19 -25.21
CA LEU A 57 0.06 41.71 -26.44
C LEU A 57 -0.22 42.92 -27.36
N THR A 58 0.49 43.04 -28.45
CA THR A 58 0.18 43.92 -29.57
C THR A 58 -0.86 43.23 -30.48
N ASN A 59 -2.03 43.85 -30.58
CA ASN A 59 -3.05 43.50 -31.54
C ASN A 59 -2.52 43.71 -32.95
N LEU A 60 -2.54 42.67 -33.78
CA LEU A 60 -2.46 42.78 -35.23
C LEU A 60 -3.81 42.38 -35.82
N THR A 61 -4.58 43.41 -36.16
CA THR A 61 -5.72 43.31 -37.04
C THR A 61 -5.20 43.12 -38.45
N THR A 62 -5.50 42.05 -39.13
CA THR A 62 -5.29 41.89 -40.57
C THR A 62 -6.57 41.40 -41.23
N THR A 63 -7.02 42.19 -42.13
CA THR A 63 -8.23 42.18 -42.95
C THR A 63 -8.35 40.92 -43.82
N LEU A 64 -9.64 40.53 -44.00
CA LEU A 64 -10.13 39.54 -44.96
C LEU A 64 -9.72 39.85 -46.40
N THR A 65 -9.31 38.83 -47.13
CA THR A 65 -9.60 38.68 -48.56
C THR A 65 -10.01 37.23 -48.85
N ALA A 66 -11.23 37.10 -49.31
CA ALA A 66 -11.81 35.86 -49.75
C ALA A 66 -11.16 35.44 -51.09
N ALA A 67 -10.62 34.23 -51.17
CA ALA A 67 -10.37 33.54 -52.42
C ALA A 67 -10.92 32.13 -52.30
N VAL A 68 -12.02 31.86 -52.97
CA VAL A 68 -12.61 30.54 -53.13
C VAL A 68 -11.74 29.77 -54.13
N ALA A 69 -11.00 28.80 -53.67
CA ALA A 69 -10.38 27.74 -54.50
C ALA A 69 -10.86 26.40 -53.94
N ALA A 70 -11.81 25.79 -54.67
CA ALA A 70 -12.20 24.40 -54.41
C ALA A 70 -11.05 23.47 -54.79
N ALA A 71 -10.29 23.03 -53.80
CA ALA A 71 -9.36 21.92 -53.93
C ALA A 71 -9.96 20.68 -53.22
N ALA A 72 -10.36 19.70 -53.99
CA ALA A 72 -10.75 18.38 -53.45
C ALA A 72 -9.52 17.75 -52.80
N ALA A 73 -9.38 17.92 -51.49
CA ALA A 73 -8.41 17.21 -50.72
C ALA A 73 -8.95 15.79 -50.45
N THR A 74 -8.48 14.82 -51.18
CA THR A 74 -8.60 13.42 -50.81
C THR A 74 -7.83 13.23 -49.50
N ILE A 75 -8.57 13.15 -48.38
CA ILE A 75 -8.03 12.77 -47.11
C ILE A 75 -7.70 11.29 -47.18
N LEU A 76 -6.45 10.99 -47.49
CA LEU A 76 -5.85 9.66 -47.20
C LEU A 76 -5.84 9.56 -45.67
N THR A 77 -6.90 8.99 -45.09
CA THR A 77 -6.86 8.50 -43.74
C THR A 77 -5.90 7.32 -43.70
N THR A 78 -4.62 7.59 -43.48
CA THR A 78 -3.71 6.56 -43.01
C THR A 78 -4.21 6.15 -41.64
N THR A 79 -5.05 5.12 -41.59
CA THR A 79 -5.26 4.36 -40.36
C THR A 79 -3.91 3.76 -40.00
N ALA A 80 -3.17 4.44 -39.08
CA ALA A 80 -2.06 3.81 -38.43
C ALA A 80 -2.59 2.46 -37.88
N PRO A 81 -1.90 1.34 -38.10
CA PRO A 81 -2.29 0.09 -37.46
C PRO A 81 -2.27 0.39 -35.95
N SER A 82 -3.44 0.39 -35.34
CA SER A 82 -3.49 0.31 -33.88
C SER A 82 -2.78 -1.01 -33.56
N ILE A 83 -1.62 -0.90 -32.93
CA ILE A 83 -1.01 -2.05 -32.29
C ILE A 83 -2.07 -2.47 -31.28
N ALA A 84 -2.83 -3.50 -31.63
CA ALA A 84 -3.75 -4.13 -30.72
C ALA A 84 -2.86 -4.62 -29.58
N ASP A 85 -2.91 -3.94 -28.42
CA ASP A 85 -2.33 -4.42 -27.21
C ASP A 85 -2.86 -5.84 -27.02
N SER A 86 -1.97 -6.81 -27.05
CA SER A 86 -2.35 -8.20 -26.77
C SER A 86 -3.00 -8.19 -25.39
N PRO A 87 -4.17 -8.84 -25.23
CA PRO A 87 -4.86 -8.84 -23.95
C PRO A 87 -3.89 -9.30 -22.86
N THR A 88 -3.75 -8.50 -21.82
CA THR A 88 -2.93 -8.87 -20.67
C THR A 88 -3.53 -10.14 -20.06
N THR A 89 -2.72 -11.19 -19.96
CA THR A 89 -3.09 -12.42 -19.29
C THR A 89 -2.64 -12.35 -17.84
N TYR A 90 -3.35 -13.08 -16.95
CA TYR A 90 -3.14 -13.02 -15.50
C TYR A 90 -3.01 -14.41 -14.93
N GLN A 91 -2.19 -14.55 -13.90
CA GLN A 91 -2.09 -15.74 -13.06
C GLN A 91 -2.65 -15.42 -11.69
N ILE A 92 -3.45 -16.34 -11.11
CA ILE A 92 -3.99 -16.16 -9.77
C ILE A 92 -2.91 -16.52 -8.76
N TYR A 93 -2.56 -15.58 -7.89
CA TYR A 93 -1.71 -15.81 -6.75
C TYR A 93 -2.57 -16.21 -5.53
N TYR A 94 -2.12 -17.21 -4.77
CA TYR A 94 -2.76 -17.75 -3.58
C TYR A 94 -1.87 -17.49 -2.37
N GLY A 95 -2.20 -16.51 -1.55
CA GLY A 95 -1.41 -16.11 -0.40
C GLY A 95 -1.93 -16.71 0.90
N THR A 96 -1.03 -17.07 1.81
CA THR A 96 -1.36 -17.75 3.07
C THR A 96 -1.32 -16.84 4.29
N ALA A 97 -0.84 -15.59 4.15
CA ALA A 97 -0.65 -14.64 5.25
C ALA A 97 0.04 -15.29 6.47
N ALA A 98 1.07 -16.09 6.22
CA ALA A 98 1.78 -16.82 7.26
C ALA A 98 2.65 -15.86 8.07
N SER A 99 2.57 -15.95 9.41
CA SER A 99 3.42 -15.14 10.29
C SER A 99 4.92 -15.42 10.05
N ALA A 100 5.77 -14.44 10.37
CA ALA A 100 7.22 -14.59 10.25
C ALA A 100 7.78 -15.81 11.00
N ALA A 101 7.12 -16.23 12.10
CA ALA A 101 7.49 -17.43 12.87
C ALA A 101 7.25 -18.73 12.08
N ASN A 102 6.18 -18.76 11.28
CA ASN A 102 5.78 -19.93 10.48
C ASN A 102 6.33 -19.90 9.05
N TYR A 103 7.12 -18.88 8.72
CA TYR A 103 7.74 -18.74 7.42
C TYR A 103 8.88 -19.76 7.27
N GLY A 104 8.65 -20.83 6.55
CA GLY A 104 9.55 -21.96 6.38
C GLY A 104 10.71 -21.72 5.42
N GLY A 105 11.65 -20.83 5.74
CA GLY A 105 12.93 -20.77 5.02
C GLY A 105 12.97 -19.96 3.72
N TYR A 106 14.12 -20.01 3.06
CA TYR A 106 14.41 -19.34 1.80
C TYR A 106 13.56 -19.91 0.66
N GLY A 107 12.56 -19.18 0.29
CA GLY A 107 11.67 -19.50 -0.81
C GLY A 107 10.34 -18.83 -0.54
N GLY A 108 9.90 -17.95 -1.44
CA GLY A 108 8.67 -17.20 -1.30
C GLY A 108 7.50 -18.05 -0.82
N ASN A 109 6.42 -17.41 -0.43
CA ASN A 109 5.17 -18.10 -0.19
C ASN A 109 4.80 -18.82 -1.49
N ALA A 110 5.09 -20.12 -1.57
CA ALA A 110 4.59 -20.88 -2.69
C ALA A 110 3.07 -20.73 -2.73
N SER A 111 2.55 -20.24 -3.85
CA SER A 111 1.13 -20.11 -4.10
C SER A 111 0.44 -21.45 -3.77
N LYS A 112 -0.40 -21.48 -2.73
CA LYS A 112 -1.04 -22.71 -2.24
C LYS A 112 -2.54 -22.52 -2.18
N LYS A 113 -3.24 -23.03 -3.18
CA LYS A 113 -4.68 -22.91 -3.31
C LYS A 113 -5.43 -23.43 -2.07
N ASP A 114 -5.02 -24.57 -1.52
CA ASP A 114 -5.74 -25.24 -0.43
C ASP A 114 -5.60 -24.55 0.94
N SER A 115 -4.61 -23.69 1.09
CA SER A 115 -4.36 -22.94 2.33
C SER A 115 -4.38 -21.42 2.13
N ALA A 116 -4.96 -20.99 1.02
CA ALA A 116 -5.04 -19.57 0.71
C ALA A 116 -5.96 -18.84 1.69
N GLU A 117 -5.52 -17.72 2.22
CA GLU A 117 -6.32 -16.79 2.99
C GLU A 117 -6.73 -15.57 2.14
N TYR A 118 -6.03 -15.34 1.05
CA TYR A 118 -6.34 -14.30 0.08
C TYR A 118 -5.86 -14.68 -1.32
N ILE A 119 -6.43 -14.03 -2.31
CA ILE A 119 -6.06 -14.17 -3.72
C ILE A 119 -6.03 -12.81 -4.41
N TYR A 120 -5.22 -12.69 -5.42
CA TYR A 120 -5.26 -11.61 -6.42
C TYR A 120 -4.63 -12.06 -7.73
N ASP A 121 -4.87 -11.30 -8.81
CA ASP A 121 -4.35 -11.58 -10.14
C ASP A 121 -3.01 -10.88 -10.36
N VAL A 122 -2.01 -11.62 -10.80
CA VAL A 122 -0.69 -11.12 -11.18
C VAL A 122 -0.56 -11.13 -12.69
N PRO A 123 -0.19 -10.01 -13.36
CA PRO A 123 0.01 -9.99 -14.80
C PRO A 123 1.13 -10.92 -15.23
N ASP A 124 0.94 -11.62 -16.35
CA ASP A 124 1.98 -12.45 -16.92
C ASP A 124 3.25 -11.62 -17.20
N GLY A 125 4.39 -12.19 -16.82
CA GLY A 125 5.69 -11.55 -16.96
C GLY A 125 6.10 -10.66 -15.78
N TRP A 126 5.23 -10.37 -14.83
CA TRP A 126 5.63 -9.76 -13.55
C TRP A 126 6.46 -10.76 -12.73
N LYS A 127 7.31 -10.24 -11.88
CA LYS A 127 8.22 -11.05 -11.06
C LYS A 127 7.93 -10.89 -9.59
N GLU A 128 7.92 -12.00 -8.87
CA GLU A 128 7.85 -12.01 -7.43
C GLU A 128 9.15 -11.46 -6.84
N ARG A 129 9.04 -10.55 -5.87
CA ARG A 129 10.12 -10.16 -4.98
C ARG A 129 10.07 -11.02 -3.73
N LEU A 130 11.16 -11.67 -3.42
CA LEU A 130 11.25 -12.46 -2.19
C LEU A 130 11.21 -11.52 -0.97
N VAL A 131 10.17 -11.65 -0.17
CA VAL A 131 10.02 -10.91 1.08
C VAL A 131 10.84 -11.60 2.16
N SER A 132 11.74 -10.87 2.81
CA SER A 132 12.55 -11.42 3.88
C SER A 132 11.72 -11.65 5.15
N LYS A 133 12.20 -12.55 6.02
CA LYS A 133 11.57 -12.81 7.32
C LYS A 133 11.48 -11.57 8.20
N VAL A 134 12.47 -10.69 8.09
CA VAL A 134 12.51 -9.42 8.82
C VAL A 134 11.44 -8.48 8.32
N GLU A 135 11.34 -8.24 7.01
CA GLU A 135 10.27 -7.40 6.42
C GLU A 135 8.88 -7.91 6.78
N LYS A 136 8.68 -9.23 6.70
CA LYS A 136 7.42 -9.86 7.09
C LYS A 136 7.06 -9.61 8.55
N GLY A 137 8.06 -9.65 9.44
CA GLY A 137 7.87 -9.38 10.87
C GLY A 137 7.74 -7.92 11.23
N THR A 138 8.35 -7.01 10.47
CA THR A 138 8.39 -5.58 10.75
C THR A 138 7.26 -4.83 10.06
N ASN A 139 7.09 -5.05 8.76
CA ASN A 139 6.16 -4.31 7.92
C ASN A 139 4.88 -5.09 7.61
N GLY A 140 4.82 -6.36 8.01
CA GLY A 140 3.69 -7.24 7.70
C GLY A 140 3.59 -7.64 6.22
N THR A 141 4.59 -7.32 5.38
CA THR A 141 4.57 -7.65 3.95
C THR A 141 4.58 -9.17 3.77
N ASP A 142 3.58 -9.69 3.07
CA ASP A 142 3.45 -11.12 2.78
C ASP A 142 3.92 -11.48 1.38
N SER A 143 3.54 -10.70 0.39
CA SER A 143 3.86 -10.93 -1.03
C SER A 143 4.07 -9.61 -1.75
N GLU A 144 4.91 -9.61 -2.78
CA GLU A 144 5.14 -8.46 -3.65
C GLU A 144 5.50 -8.94 -5.06
N PHE A 145 4.86 -8.33 -6.06
CA PHE A 145 5.16 -8.53 -7.47
C PHE A 145 5.42 -7.19 -8.14
N TYR A 146 6.26 -7.17 -9.14
CA TYR A 146 6.63 -5.96 -9.86
C TYR A 146 6.82 -6.22 -11.35
N ASN A 147 6.59 -5.18 -12.14
CA ASN A 147 6.90 -5.20 -13.57
C ASN A 147 8.43 -5.18 -13.76
N PRO A 148 9.06 -6.22 -14.35
CA PRO A 148 10.52 -6.26 -14.52
C PRO A 148 11.06 -5.16 -15.41
N LYS A 149 10.23 -4.57 -16.29
CA LYS A 149 10.60 -3.45 -17.16
C LYS A 149 10.55 -2.11 -16.39
N LYS A 150 9.70 -2.02 -15.36
CA LYS A 150 9.41 -0.82 -14.59
C LYS A 150 9.18 -1.17 -13.12
N LYS A 151 10.25 -1.36 -12.36
CA LYS A 151 10.20 -1.90 -10.98
C LYS A 151 9.37 -1.08 -10.00
N ALA A 152 9.13 0.20 -10.29
CA ALA A 152 8.27 1.05 -9.47
C ALA A 152 6.77 0.78 -9.69
N GLU A 153 6.41 0.09 -10.78
CA GLU A 153 5.08 -0.44 -11.03
C GLU A 153 4.98 -1.80 -10.35
N LYS A 154 4.25 -1.84 -9.24
CA LYS A 154 4.22 -3.00 -8.34
C LYS A 154 2.89 -3.15 -7.63
N GLU A 155 2.63 -4.38 -7.18
CA GLU A 155 1.59 -4.73 -6.25
C GLU A 155 2.18 -5.48 -5.05
N TYR A 156 1.62 -5.29 -3.88
CA TYR A 156 2.03 -6.02 -2.69
C TYR A 156 0.89 -6.10 -1.68
N LEU A 157 0.98 -7.11 -0.83
CA LEU A 157 0.03 -7.28 0.26
C LEU A 157 0.78 -7.26 1.60
N THR A 158 0.21 -6.50 2.53
CA THR A 158 0.60 -6.52 3.94
C THR A 158 -0.55 -7.05 4.79
N PHE A 159 -0.23 -7.70 5.92
CA PHE A 159 -1.23 -8.08 6.89
C PHE A 159 -0.76 -7.87 8.32
N LEU A 160 -1.71 -7.61 9.20
CA LEU A 160 -1.51 -7.49 10.64
C LEU A 160 -2.49 -8.40 11.36
N SER A 161 -1.99 -9.19 12.32
CA SER A 161 -2.84 -10.09 13.12
C SER A 161 -3.53 -9.38 14.28
N GLY A 162 -4.65 -9.94 14.76
CA GLY A 162 -5.37 -9.43 15.93
C GLY A 162 -6.51 -8.46 15.60
N PHE A 163 -6.79 -8.21 14.34
CA PHE A 163 -7.88 -7.33 13.90
C PHE A 163 -9.12 -8.13 13.56
N ARG A 164 -10.26 -7.77 14.15
CA ARG A 164 -11.56 -8.43 13.93
C ARG A 164 -12.54 -7.59 13.14
N GLN A 165 -12.33 -6.30 13.08
CA GLN A 165 -13.19 -5.36 12.37
C GLN A 165 -12.38 -4.17 11.86
N LEU A 166 -12.88 -3.52 10.81
CA LEU A 166 -12.34 -2.28 10.29
C LEU A 166 -12.69 -1.12 11.23
N ALA A 167 -11.72 -0.25 11.50
CA ALA A 167 -11.96 1.07 12.08
C ALA A 167 -12.63 1.99 11.03
N PRO A 168 -13.06 3.21 11.37
CA PRO A 168 -13.53 4.19 10.38
C PRO A 168 -12.49 4.40 9.26
N ARG A 169 -12.97 4.61 8.02
CA ARG A 169 -12.11 4.67 6.82
C ARG A 169 -10.91 5.61 6.96
N ASP A 170 -11.16 6.83 7.45
CA ASP A 170 -10.10 7.83 7.61
C ASP A 170 -9.05 7.40 8.63
N ALA A 171 -9.48 6.74 9.71
CA ALA A 171 -8.57 6.20 10.72
C ALA A 171 -7.72 5.04 10.16
N VAL A 172 -8.29 4.19 9.30
CA VAL A 172 -7.54 3.11 8.63
C VAL A 172 -6.46 3.68 7.74
N LEU A 173 -6.79 4.64 6.86
CA LEU A 173 -5.80 5.25 5.96
C LEU A 173 -4.69 5.96 6.73
N ASN A 174 -5.05 6.73 7.77
CA ASN A 174 -4.08 7.41 8.61
C ASN A 174 -3.13 6.42 9.33
N ASN A 175 -3.66 5.31 9.84
CA ASN A 175 -2.83 4.29 10.48
C ASN A 175 -1.88 3.59 9.50
N LEU A 176 -2.31 3.34 8.27
CA LEU A 176 -1.42 2.82 7.22
C LEU A 176 -0.30 3.81 6.93
N ALA A 177 -0.62 5.10 6.77
CA ALA A 177 0.35 6.16 6.51
C ALA A 177 1.36 6.33 7.67
N LEU A 178 0.96 6.15 8.93
CA LEU A 178 1.88 6.20 10.08
C LEU A 178 2.94 5.08 10.05
N SER A 179 2.67 3.99 9.34
CA SER A 179 3.57 2.84 9.24
C SER A 179 4.41 2.84 7.95
N ASP A 180 4.11 3.74 7.01
CA ASP A 180 4.71 3.80 5.67
C ASP A 180 4.97 5.27 5.28
N VAL A 181 6.25 5.66 5.33
CA VAL A 181 6.68 7.04 5.03
C VAL A 181 6.40 7.40 3.57
N ASP A 182 6.58 6.45 2.64
CA ASP A 182 6.32 6.71 1.22
C ASP A 182 4.82 6.99 0.98
N LEU A 183 3.95 6.25 1.66
CA LEU A 183 2.50 6.49 1.64
C LEU A 183 2.14 7.84 2.28
N GLN A 184 2.79 8.20 3.39
CA GLN A 184 2.57 9.49 4.04
C GLN A 184 2.93 10.65 3.12
N ASP A 185 4.09 10.57 2.47
CA ASP A 185 4.56 11.60 1.54
C ASP A 185 3.66 11.68 0.29
N LEU A 186 3.19 10.53 -0.21
CA LEU A 186 2.25 10.46 -1.32
C LEU A 186 0.93 11.16 -0.97
N ILE A 187 0.34 10.85 0.20
CA ILE A 187 -0.91 11.49 0.67
C ILE A 187 -0.70 13.00 0.87
N ALA A 188 0.42 13.41 1.46
CA ALA A 188 0.71 14.82 1.71
C ALA A 188 0.87 15.65 0.43
N SER A 189 1.31 15.02 -0.66
CA SER A 189 1.50 15.65 -1.98
C SER A 189 0.38 15.34 -2.98
N ALA A 190 -0.69 14.66 -2.55
CA ALA A 190 -1.75 14.21 -3.45
C ALA A 190 -2.61 15.36 -3.95
N ASP A 191 -2.91 15.33 -5.25
CA ASP A 191 -3.92 16.20 -5.87
C ASP A 191 -5.33 15.76 -5.47
N SER A 192 -5.53 14.45 -5.29
CA SER A 192 -6.78 13.90 -4.77
C SER A 192 -6.58 12.61 -3.98
N VAL A 193 -7.39 12.46 -2.93
CA VAL A 193 -7.52 11.22 -2.14
C VAL A 193 -9.00 10.88 -2.06
N THR A 194 -9.38 9.76 -2.65
CA THR A 194 -10.77 9.28 -2.60
C THR A 194 -10.86 8.00 -1.79
N SER A 195 -12.01 7.77 -1.17
CA SER A 195 -12.27 6.54 -0.43
C SER A 195 -13.70 6.07 -0.62
N GLU A 196 -13.87 4.77 -0.82
CA GLU A 196 -15.19 4.13 -0.94
C GLU A 196 -15.26 2.84 -0.13
N GLU A 197 -16.48 2.38 0.12
CA GLU A 197 -16.75 1.05 0.69
C GLU A 197 -17.26 0.15 -0.43
N ARG A 198 -16.62 -1.00 -0.61
CA ARG A 198 -17.03 -2.05 -1.53
C ARG A 198 -17.40 -3.29 -0.73
N LYS A 199 -18.44 -4.00 -1.17
CA LYS A 199 -18.78 -5.33 -0.68
C LYS A 199 -18.61 -6.34 -1.80
N ASP A 200 -18.04 -7.49 -1.47
CA ASP A 200 -18.00 -8.61 -2.41
C ASP A 200 -19.31 -9.43 -2.37
N GLU A 201 -19.37 -10.48 -3.18
CA GLU A 201 -20.52 -11.36 -3.29
C GLU A 201 -20.86 -12.10 -1.98
N ASN A 202 -19.87 -12.27 -1.09
CA ASN A 202 -20.02 -12.91 0.21
C ASN A 202 -20.38 -11.90 1.31
N GLY A 203 -20.51 -10.62 0.97
CA GLY A 203 -20.78 -9.54 1.92
C GLY A 203 -19.56 -9.05 2.68
N GLN A 204 -18.35 -9.51 2.32
CA GLN A 204 -17.09 -9.02 2.89
C GLN A 204 -16.87 -7.55 2.51
N VAL A 205 -16.60 -6.73 3.51
CA VAL A 205 -16.41 -5.28 3.35
C VAL A 205 -14.94 -4.98 3.06
N TYR A 206 -14.73 -4.13 2.05
CA TYR A 206 -13.43 -3.59 1.68
C TYR A 206 -13.49 -2.07 1.68
N TYR A 207 -12.53 -1.42 2.31
CA TYR A 207 -12.26 0.00 2.09
C TYR A 207 -11.29 0.15 0.94
N VAL A 208 -11.68 0.93 -0.04
CA VAL A 208 -10.90 1.19 -1.25
C VAL A 208 -10.46 2.64 -1.23
N TYR A 209 -9.18 2.87 -1.40
CA TYR A 209 -8.60 4.21 -1.51
C TYR A 209 -7.90 4.34 -2.84
N GLU A 210 -8.08 5.49 -3.48
CA GLU A 210 -7.33 5.91 -4.65
C GLU A 210 -6.65 7.23 -4.33
N ILE A 211 -5.33 7.25 -4.48
CA ILE A 211 -4.47 8.40 -4.19
C ILE A 211 -3.81 8.80 -5.50
N ASP A 212 -4.14 9.99 -5.97
CA ASP A 212 -3.55 10.62 -7.15
C ASP A 212 -2.52 11.64 -6.67
N GLY A 213 -1.27 11.23 -6.63
CA GLY A 213 -0.18 12.06 -6.15
C GLY A 213 0.68 12.62 -7.27
N VAL A 214 1.45 13.65 -6.93
CA VAL A 214 2.42 14.24 -7.85
C VAL A 214 3.51 13.22 -8.19
N GLY A 215 3.42 12.65 -9.38
CA GLY A 215 4.41 11.69 -9.89
C GLY A 215 4.12 10.22 -9.61
N ALA A 216 3.14 9.87 -8.78
CA ALA A 216 2.76 8.48 -8.53
C ALA A 216 1.28 8.33 -8.17
N HIS A 217 0.72 7.17 -8.48
CA HIS A 217 -0.62 6.74 -8.10
C HIS A 217 -0.57 5.53 -7.19
N SER A 218 -1.51 5.44 -6.25
CA SER A 218 -1.72 4.27 -5.41
C SER A 218 -3.19 3.89 -5.31
N LEU A 219 -3.48 2.61 -5.50
CA LEU A 219 -4.76 1.99 -5.18
C LEU A 219 -4.56 1.08 -3.97
N ILE A 220 -5.42 1.22 -2.96
CA ILE A 220 -5.31 0.43 -1.73
C ILE A 220 -6.66 -0.20 -1.43
N SER A 221 -6.68 -1.52 -1.22
CA SER A 221 -7.85 -2.23 -0.69
C SER A 221 -7.56 -2.76 0.70
N VAL A 222 -8.39 -2.42 1.68
CA VAL A 222 -8.22 -2.87 3.07
C VAL A 222 -9.45 -3.64 3.53
N THR A 223 -9.23 -4.78 4.18
CA THR A 223 -10.31 -5.59 4.74
C THR A 223 -9.85 -6.32 6.02
N CYS A 224 -10.82 -6.75 6.83
CA CYS A 224 -10.58 -7.63 7.98
C CYS A 224 -11.23 -8.98 7.73
N ALA A 225 -10.43 -10.05 7.73
CA ALA A 225 -10.87 -11.43 7.66
C ALA A 225 -9.93 -12.31 8.49
N ASN A 226 -10.37 -13.48 8.94
CA ASN A 226 -9.53 -14.47 9.65
C ASN A 226 -8.72 -13.88 10.81
N ASN A 227 -9.30 -12.93 11.57
CA ASN A 227 -8.64 -12.20 12.66
C ASN A 227 -7.37 -11.43 12.22
N LYS A 228 -7.33 -10.99 10.96
CA LYS A 228 -6.24 -10.21 10.36
C LYS A 228 -6.80 -9.02 9.61
N LEU A 229 -6.04 -7.93 9.59
CA LEU A 229 -6.20 -6.80 8.68
C LEU A 229 -5.31 -7.06 7.47
N TYR A 230 -5.89 -7.04 6.28
CA TYR A 230 -5.18 -7.16 5.02
C TYR A 230 -5.22 -5.80 4.32
N ALA A 231 -4.09 -5.38 3.79
CA ALA A 231 -4.00 -4.20 2.93
C ALA A 231 -3.25 -4.58 1.65
N HIS A 232 -3.94 -4.50 0.53
CA HIS A 232 -3.41 -4.75 -0.81
C HIS A 232 -3.17 -3.43 -1.52
N PHE A 233 -1.95 -3.24 -2.00
CA PHE A 233 -1.47 -2.02 -2.64
C PHE A 233 -1.13 -2.30 -4.10
N VAL A 234 -1.52 -1.38 -4.98
CA VAL A 234 -1.08 -1.33 -6.38
C VAL A 234 -0.55 0.08 -6.64
N ASN A 235 0.75 0.17 -6.86
CA ASN A 235 1.46 1.43 -6.99
C ASN A 235 2.10 1.55 -8.37
N ALA A 236 2.03 2.73 -8.97
CA ALA A 236 2.71 3.03 -10.21
C ALA A 236 3.09 4.53 -10.29
N PRO A 237 4.25 4.87 -10.87
CA PRO A 237 4.53 6.24 -11.27
C PRO A 237 3.51 6.73 -12.30
N THR A 238 3.26 8.04 -12.34
CA THR A 238 2.27 8.64 -13.24
C THR A 238 2.41 8.24 -14.72
N PRO A 239 3.61 8.16 -15.33
CA PRO A 239 3.73 7.73 -16.72
C PRO A 239 3.28 6.29 -16.94
N GLU A 240 3.61 5.37 -16.01
CA GLU A 240 3.21 3.97 -16.04
C GLU A 240 1.70 3.84 -15.77
N TRP A 241 1.19 4.59 -14.80
CA TRP A 241 -0.24 4.66 -14.51
C TRP A 241 -1.05 5.04 -15.75
N ASN A 242 -0.66 6.11 -16.44
CA ASN A 242 -1.37 6.59 -17.63
C ASN A 242 -1.38 5.56 -18.77
N ARG A 243 -0.33 4.73 -18.86
CA ARG A 243 -0.23 3.69 -19.89
C ARG A 243 -1.00 2.43 -19.51
N ASP A 244 -0.86 1.98 -18.26
CA ASP A 244 -1.27 0.64 -17.82
C ASP A 244 -2.45 0.67 -16.84
N GLN A 245 -3.15 1.80 -16.72
CA GLN A 245 -4.24 2.03 -15.75
C GLN A 245 -5.29 0.90 -15.76
N GLN A 246 -5.65 0.39 -16.92
CA GLN A 246 -6.65 -0.69 -17.01
C GLN A 246 -6.15 -1.96 -16.34
N THR A 247 -4.89 -2.35 -16.58
CA THR A 247 -4.24 -3.50 -15.93
C THR A 247 -4.14 -3.30 -14.43
N LEU A 248 -3.66 -2.13 -13.99
CA LEU A 248 -3.49 -1.81 -12.56
C LEU A 248 -4.82 -1.82 -11.80
N ARG A 249 -5.87 -1.27 -12.39
CA ARG A 249 -7.22 -1.32 -11.82
C ARG A 249 -7.80 -2.74 -11.79
N HIS A 250 -7.48 -3.58 -12.78
CA HIS A 250 -7.86 -4.99 -12.80
C HIS A 250 -7.20 -5.73 -11.63
N ILE A 251 -5.88 -5.62 -11.48
CA ILE A 251 -5.12 -6.21 -10.36
C ILE A 251 -5.74 -5.81 -9.02
N HIS A 252 -5.95 -4.53 -8.81
CA HIS A 252 -6.53 -4.02 -7.58
C HIS A 252 -7.94 -4.58 -7.29
N LYS A 253 -8.79 -4.72 -8.32
CA LYS A 253 -10.15 -5.25 -8.18
C LYS A 253 -10.18 -6.76 -7.95
N SER A 254 -9.16 -7.48 -8.37
CA SER A 254 -9.07 -8.94 -8.25
C SER A 254 -8.82 -9.42 -6.81
N PHE A 255 -8.30 -8.53 -5.95
CA PHE A 255 -8.02 -8.86 -4.56
C PHE A 255 -9.27 -9.26 -3.79
N LYS A 256 -9.21 -10.45 -3.16
CA LYS A 256 -10.25 -11.03 -2.30
C LYS A 256 -9.63 -11.82 -1.16
N THR A 257 -10.26 -11.80 0.00
CA THR A 257 -9.97 -12.76 1.08
C THR A 257 -10.75 -14.06 0.84
N VAL A 258 -10.14 -15.17 1.23
CA VAL A 258 -10.69 -16.52 1.12
C VAL A 258 -10.89 -17.03 2.55
N GLY A 259 -12.12 -17.40 2.89
CA GLY A 259 -12.47 -17.88 4.22
C GLY A 259 -13.93 -18.25 4.30
#